data_137d3173cfb585bcbbd7f6146dfb3f4c
#
_entry.id   137d3173cfb585bcbbd7f6146dfb3f4c
#
_cell.length_a   1.000
_cell.length_b   1.000
_cell.length_c   1.000
_cell.angle_alpha   90.00
_cell.angle_beta   90.00
_cell.angle_gamma   90.00
#
_symmetry.space_group_name_H-M   'P 1'
#
loop_
_entity.id
_entity.type
_entity.pdbx_description
1 polymer ?
#
loop_
_entity_poly.entity_id
_entity_poly.type
_entity_poly.pdbx_seq_one_letter_code
_entity_poly.pdbx_strand_id
1 'polypeptide(L)'
;RGNYYSGFTGVRPEWITEKKLTFMLGIGPRHPALKGVPHLRDLLKPGSMEAKMYDLIELNFNVGQAFYARPGVEKNKLAILRTAFAAMLVDPALIKDIARRRVEYQPQSAAEVARLVDEGFKSAEPAVVKRLQEVLTRRKGKS
;
A
#
# COMPACT_ATOMS: atom_id res chain seq x y z
N ARG A 1 6.52 -10.38 -8.68
CA ARG A 1 6.54 -9.02 -8.13
C ARG A 1 5.55 -8.19 -8.90
N GLY A 2 4.59 -7.54 -8.20
CA GLY A 2 3.74 -6.53 -8.81
C GLY A 2 4.58 -5.28 -9.13
N ASN A 3 4.26 -4.64 -10.23
CA ASN A 3 4.87 -3.36 -10.56
C ASN A 3 3.88 -2.26 -10.17
N TYR A 4 4.35 -1.29 -9.40
CA TYR A 4 3.57 -0.09 -9.11
C TYR A 4 3.58 0.82 -10.34
N TYR A 5 2.48 1.53 -10.56
CA TYR A 5 2.39 2.53 -11.63
C TYR A 5 3.53 3.55 -11.54
N SER A 6 3.84 4.01 -10.34
CA SER A 6 4.97 4.91 -10.05
C SER A 6 6.34 4.34 -10.47
N GLY A 7 6.52 3.04 -10.44
CA GLY A 7 7.73 2.40 -10.95
C GLY A 7 7.92 2.60 -12.45
N PHE A 8 6.83 2.53 -13.21
CA PHE A 8 6.90 2.79 -14.66
C PHE A 8 7.14 4.26 -14.95
N THR A 9 6.44 5.17 -14.27
CA THR A 9 6.61 6.62 -14.48
C THR A 9 8.00 7.11 -14.08
N GLY A 10 8.64 6.46 -13.10
CA GLY A 10 10.00 6.80 -12.67
C GLY A 10 11.10 6.22 -13.57
N VAL A 11 10.97 4.96 -13.98
CA VAL A 11 12.03 4.21 -14.67
C VAL A 11 11.84 4.17 -16.18
N ARG A 12 10.60 4.11 -16.66
CA ARG A 12 10.24 3.97 -18.08
C ARG A 12 9.04 4.83 -18.46
N PRO A 13 9.13 6.16 -18.27
CA PRO A 13 8.01 7.06 -18.55
C PRO A 13 7.52 6.95 -20.01
N GLU A 14 8.42 6.67 -20.95
CA GLU A 14 8.11 6.49 -22.36
C GLU A 14 7.11 5.34 -22.61
N TRP A 15 7.08 4.32 -21.76
CA TRP A 15 6.12 3.23 -21.93
C TRP A 15 4.68 3.67 -21.67
N ILE A 16 4.51 4.71 -20.86
CA ILE A 16 3.21 5.31 -20.56
C ILE A 16 2.85 6.32 -21.65
N THR A 17 3.75 7.26 -21.96
CA THR A 17 3.48 8.37 -22.90
C THR A 17 3.30 7.86 -24.32
N GLU A 18 4.03 6.83 -24.72
CA GLU A 18 3.93 6.23 -26.06
C GLU A 18 2.93 5.06 -26.10
N LYS A 19 2.14 4.84 -25.02
CA LYS A 19 1.12 3.79 -24.92
C LYS A 19 1.63 2.38 -25.22
N LYS A 20 2.87 2.08 -24.83
CA LYS A 20 3.50 0.75 -24.99
C LYS A 20 2.96 -0.29 -24.00
N LEU A 21 2.23 0.14 -22.96
CA LEU A 21 1.61 -0.72 -21.96
C LEU A 21 0.09 -0.60 -22.00
N THR A 22 -0.57 -1.73 -21.83
CA THR A 22 -2.01 -1.80 -21.57
C THR A 22 -2.22 -2.25 -20.12
N PHE A 23 -2.86 -1.40 -19.32
CA PHE A 23 -3.24 -1.74 -17.95
C PHE A 23 -4.56 -2.51 -17.99
N MET A 24 -4.52 -3.77 -17.57
CA MET A 24 -5.71 -4.64 -17.60
C MET A 24 -6.49 -4.62 -16.29
N LEU A 25 -5.80 -4.45 -15.17
CA LEU A 25 -6.41 -4.52 -13.84
C LEU A 25 -5.60 -3.71 -12.82
N GLY A 26 -6.28 -2.89 -12.04
CA GLY A 26 -5.73 -2.20 -10.88
C GLY A 26 -5.92 -3.01 -9.59
N ILE A 27 -4.92 -2.97 -8.71
CA ILE A 27 -4.93 -3.62 -7.39
C ILE A 27 -4.31 -2.64 -6.38
N GLY A 28 -4.87 -2.56 -5.18
CA GLY A 28 -4.42 -1.64 -4.12
C GLY A 28 -5.05 -0.25 -4.24
N PRO A 29 -4.41 0.81 -3.76
CA PRO A 29 -4.96 2.17 -3.84
C PRO A 29 -5.24 2.59 -5.28
N ARG A 30 -6.40 3.24 -5.47
CA ARG A 30 -6.77 3.74 -6.81
C ARG A 30 -5.86 4.89 -7.21
N HIS A 31 -5.28 4.80 -8.38
CA HIS A 31 -4.44 5.85 -8.94
C HIS A 31 -5.20 6.67 -9.97
N PRO A 32 -5.19 8.04 -9.91
CA PRO A 32 -5.95 8.89 -10.84
C PRO A 32 -5.61 8.65 -12.31
N ALA A 33 -4.35 8.35 -12.63
CA ALA A 33 -3.91 8.07 -14.00
C ALA A 33 -4.41 6.73 -14.55
N LEU A 34 -4.97 5.86 -13.71
CA LEU A 34 -5.58 4.58 -14.09
C LEU A 34 -7.11 4.66 -14.12
N LYS A 35 -7.67 5.86 -14.23
CA LYS A 35 -9.11 6.06 -14.39
C LYS A 35 -9.60 5.34 -15.65
N GLY A 36 -10.58 4.45 -15.48
CA GLY A 36 -11.10 3.61 -16.57
C GLY A 36 -10.45 2.23 -16.68
N VAL A 37 -9.37 1.95 -15.95
CA VAL A 37 -8.86 0.59 -15.79
C VAL A 37 -9.73 -0.15 -14.78
N PRO A 38 -10.22 -1.38 -15.09
CA PRO A 38 -10.95 -2.19 -14.12
C PRO A 38 -10.15 -2.36 -12.83
N HIS A 39 -10.80 -2.30 -11.69
CA HIS A 39 -10.15 -2.49 -10.40
C HIS A 39 -10.64 -3.79 -9.75
N LEU A 40 -9.73 -4.57 -9.16
CA LEU A 40 -10.06 -5.88 -8.60
C LEU A 40 -11.21 -5.79 -7.58
N ARG A 41 -11.24 -4.73 -6.77
CA ARG A 41 -12.31 -4.53 -5.79
C ARG A 41 -13.70 -4.45 -6.42
N ASP A 42 -13.82 -3.90 -7.62
CA ASP A 42 -15.12 -3.75 -8.31
C ASP A 42 -15.63 -5.07 -8.91
N LEU A 43 -14.72 -6.04 -9.07
CA LEU A 43 -15.04 -7.38 -9.57
C LEU A 43 -15.41 -8.36 -8.45
N LEU A 44 -15.20 -7.97 -7.20
CA LEU A 44 -15.48 -8.80 -6.03
C LEU A 44 -16.88 -8.49 -5.47
N LYS A 45 -17.66 -9.52 -5.17
CA LYS A 45 -18.96 -9.36 -4.51
C LYS A 45 -18.74 -8.81 -3.09
N PRO A 46 -19.33 -7.67 -2.73
CA PRO A 46 -19.22 -7.12 -1.37
C PRO A 46 -19.58 -8.16 -0.29
N GLY A 47 -18.77 -8.25 0.76
CA GLY A 47 -18.95 -9.18 1.87
C GLY A 47 -18.60 -10.65 1.58
N SER A 48 -18.22 -10.99 0.34
CA SER A 48 -17.78 -12.36 0.01
C SER A 48 -16.45 -12.69 0.69
N MET A 49 -16.12 -13.98 0.79
CA MET A 49 -14.84 -14.46 1.30
C MET A 49 -13.66 -13.87 0.52
N GLU A 50 -13.79 -13.78 -0.80
CA GLU A 50 -12.78 -13.21 -1.70
C GLU A 50 -12.57 -11.72 -1.44
N ALA A 51 -13.66 -10.96 -1.22
CA ALA A 51 -13.56 -9.54 -0.87
C ALA A 51 -12.86 -9.35 0.48
N LYS A 52 -13.21 -10.13 1.51
CA LYS A 52 -12.57 -10.10 2.81
C LYS A 52 -11.08 -10.49 2.75
N MET A 53 -10.72 -11.50 1.96
CA MET A 53 -9.31 -11.86 1.73
C MET A 53 -8.58 -10.73 1.02
N TYR A 54 -9.22 -10.07 0.06
CA TYR A 54 -8.63 -8.94 -0.63
C TYR A 54 -8.38 -7.75 0.30
N ASP A 55 -9.28 -7.47 1.25
CA ASP A 55 -9.10 -6.43 2.26
C ASP A 55 -7.81 -6.62 3.06
N LEU A 56 -7.50 -7.86 3.46
CA LEU A 56 -6.25 -8.16 4.16
C LEU A 56 -5.01 -7.99 3.28
N ILE A 57 -5.11 -8.31 1.99
CA ILE A 57 -4.01 -8.12 1.03
C ILE A 57 -3.82 -6.62 0.77
N GLU A 58 -4.90 -5.88 0.58
CA GLU A 58 -4.89 -4.45 0.27
C GLU A 58 -4.29 -3.62 1.41
N LEU A 59 -4.40 -4.07 2.66
CA LEU A 59 -3.78 -3.42 3.80
C LEU A 59 -2.27 -3.21 3.60
N ASN A 60 -1.57 -4.19 3.02
CA ASN A 60 -0.14 -4.05 2.74
C ASN A 60 0.16 -2.93 1.73
N PHE A 61 -0.74 -2.69 0.78
CA PHE A 61 -0.57 -1.60 -0.17
C PHE A 61 -0.91 -0.25 0.45
N ASN A 62 -1.89 -0.21 1.35
CA ASN A 62 -2.36 1.01 2.00
C ASN A 62 -1.40 1.50 3.08
N VAL A 63 -0.75 0.59 3.82
CA VAL A 63 0.24 0.96 4.87
C VAL A 63 1.58 1.36 4.25
N GLY A 64 1.90 0.84 3.06
CA GLY A 64 3.14 1.17 2.36
C GLY A 64 4.41 0.82 3.17
N GLN A 65 5.41 1.69 3.14
CA GLN A 65 6.64 1.55 3.92
C GLN A 65 6.55 2.39 5.20
N ALA A 66 6.24 1.73 6.30
CA ALA A 66 6.12 2.38 7.60
C ALA A 66 7.36 2.15 8.47
N PHE A 67 7.70 3.14 9.29
CA PHE A 67 8.72 3.02 10.33
C PHE A 67 8.06 2.60 11.64
N TYR A 68 8.61 1.60 12.29
CA TYR A 68 8.08 1.03 13.52
C TYR A 68 9.07 1.19 14.66
N ALA A 69 8.57 1.59 15.83
CA ALA A 69 9.31 1.49 17.06
C ALA A 69 9.03 0.13 17.73
N ARG A 70 10.04 -0.45 18.40
CA ARG A 70 9.83 -1.69 19.17
C ARG A 70 8.87 -1.45 20.34
N PRO A 71 8.16 -2.48 20.82
CA PRO A 71 7.41 -2.40 22.07
C PRO A 71 8.31 -1.96 23.24
N GLY A 72 7.75 -1.15 24.15
CA GLY A 72 8.48 -0.69 25.35
C GLY A 72 9.30 0.60 25.17
N VAL A 73 9.28 1.24 24.00
CA VAL A 73 9.85 2.60 23.86
C VAL A 73 9.07 3.57 24.75
N GLU A 74 9.79 4.39 25.50
CA GLU A 74 9.24 5.41 26.38
C GLU A 74 8.35 6.39 25.61
N LYS A 75 7.20 6.74 26.18
CA LYS A 75 6.18 7.57 25.52
C LYS A 75 6.72 8.93 25.05
N ASN A 76 7.58 9.57 25.86
CA ASN A 76 8.22 10.84 25.52
C ASN A 76 9.15 10.70 24.28
N LYS A 77 9.97 9.65 24.23
CA LYS A 77 10.84 9.37 23.09
C LYS A 77 10.03 9.10 21.83
N LEU A 78 8.96 8.32 21.95
CA LEU A 78 8.07 8.05 20.82
C LEU A 78 7.37 9.34 20.33
N ALA A 79 6.98 10.23 21.23
CA ALA A 79 6.40 11.53 20.86
C ALA A 79 7.39 12.41 20.09
N ILE A 80 8.66 12.49 20.56
CA ILE A 80 9.72 13.23 19.89
C ILE A 80 9.96 12.67 18.47
N LEU A 81 10.05 11.33 18.34
CA LEU A 81 10.26 10.68 17.03
C LEU A 81 9.11 10.96 16.08
N ARG A 82 7.86 10.88 16.55
CA ARG A 82 6.67 11.18 15.73
C ARG A 82 6.64 12.64 15.27
N THR A 83 6.97 13.57 16.16
CA THR A 83 7.04 15.00 15.81
C THR A 83 8.12 15.27 14.78
N ALA A 84 9.33 14.74 14.99
CA ALA A 84 10.45 14.91 14.05
C ALA A 84 10.12 14.29 12.68
N PHE A 85 9.51 13.09 12.67
CA PHE A 85 9.10 12.44 11.43
C PHE A 85 8.01 13.21 10.70
N ALA A 86 7.01 13.73 11.41
CA ALA A 86 5.96 14.55 10.82
C ALA A 86 6.52 15.85 10.22
N ALA A 87 7.47 16.51 10.90
CA ALA A 87 8.14 17.68 10.37
C ALA A 87 8.95 17.36 9.10
N MET A 88 9.65 16.23 9.08
CA MET A 88 10.40 15.75 7.91
C MET A 88 9.49 15.53 6.70
N LEU A 89 8.29 14.97 6.89
CA LEU A 89 7.37 14.68 5.79
C LEU A 89 6.88 15.93 5.05
N VAL A 90 6.95 17.10 5.66
CA VAL A 90 6.56 18.39 5.05
C VAL A 90 7.76 19.29 4.74
N ASP A 91 8.97 18.78 4.92
CA ASP A 91 10.19 19.54 4.64
C ASP A 91 10.33 19.85 3.15
N PRO A 92 10.45 21.13 2.76
CA PRO A 92 10.55 21.52 1.36
C PRO A 92 11.77 20.93 0.65
N ALA A 93 12.89 20.73 1.35
CA ALA A 93 14.10 20.16 0.77
C ALA A 93 13.90 18.68 0.44
N LEU A 94 13.25 17.93 1.35
CA LEU A 94 12.87 16.53 1.10
C LEU A 94 11.91 16.41 -0.08
N ILE A 95 10.85 17.22 -0.11
CA ILE A 95 9.85 17.22 -1.19
C ILE A 95 10.51 17.51 -2.54
N LYS A 96 11.41 18.49 -2.59
CA LYS A 96 12.19 18.84 -3.79
C LYS A 96 13.08 17.69 -4.26
N ASP A 97 13.76 16.98 -3.34
CA ASP A 97 14.63 15.86 -3.68
C ASP A 97 13.82 14.65 -4.20
N ILE A 98 12.69 14.35 -3.57
CA ILE A 98 11.75 13.30 -4.00
C ILE A 98 11.23 13.60 -5.41
N ALA A 99 10.79 14.82 -5.67
CA ALA A 99 10.32 15.25 -6.99
C ALA A 99 11.42 15.13 -8.05
N ARG A 100 12.66 15.53 -7.74
CA ARG A 100 13.83 15.38 -8.61
C ARG A 100 14.08 13.92 -8.98
N ARG A 101 13.87 13.01 -8.03
CA ARG A 101 14.02 11.55 -8.24
C ARG A 101 12.83 10.90 -8.92
N ARG A 102 11.76 11.65 -9.20
CA ARG A 102 10.51 11.15 -9.77
C ARG A 102 9.88 10.02 -8.97
N VAL A 103 10.03 10.08 -7.65
CA VAL A 103 9.41 9.13 -6.73
C VAL A 103 8.02 9.64 -6.38
N GLU A 104 7.02 8.77 -6.42
CA GLU A 104 5.68 9.09 -5.95
C GLU A 104 5.71 9.32 -4.43
N TYR A 105 5.15 10.43 -4.00
CA TYR A 105 5.15 10.82 -2.60
C TYR A 105 3.73 10.97 -2.06
N GLN A 106 3.35 10.03 -1.22
CA GLN A 106 2.05 9.99 -0.54
C GLN A 106 2.28 9.76 0.96
N PRO A 107 2.69 10.80 1.70
CA PRO A 107 2.99 10.66 3.12
C PRO A 107 1.71 10.40 3.92
N GLN A 108 1.82 9.50 4.90
CA GLN A 108 0.76 9.19 5.85
C GLN A 108 1.20 9.54 7.26
N SER A 109 0.29 10.06 8.06
CA SER A 109 0.54 10.34 9.47
C SER A 109 0.63 9.05 10.30
N ALA A 110 1.32 9.10 11.43
CA ALA A 110 1.38 7.97 12.36
C ALA A 110 -0.02 7.53 12.85
N ALA A 111 -0.94 8.48 13.02
CA ALA A 111 -2.31 8.19 13.42
C ALA A 111 -3.08 7.44 12.32
N GLU A 112 -2.90 7.84 11.06
CA GLU A 112 -3.53 7.22 9.92
C GLU A 112 -3.03 5.79 9.70
N VAL A 113 -1.71 5.57 9.76
CA VAL A 113 -1.13 4.22 9.68
C VAL A 113 -1.63 3.34 10.83
N ALA A 114 -1.68 3.87 12.07
CA ALA A 114 -2.18 3.13 13.22
C ALA A 114 -3.65 2.73 13.04
N ARG A 115 -4.49 3.63 12.52
CA ARG A 115 -5.90 3.36 12.22
C ARG A 115 -6.04 2.25 11.17
N LEU A 116 -5.31 2.34 10.07
CA LEU A 116 -5.33 1.32 9.00
C LEU A 116 -4.95 -0.06 9.52
N VAL A 117 -3.90 -0.13 10.34
CA VAL A 117 -3.45 -1.38 10.95
C VAL A 117 -4.52 -1.95 11.90
N ASP A 118 -5.09 -1.11 12.77
CA ASP A 118 -6.12 -1.53 13.72
C ASP A 118 -7.40 -2.02 13.02
N GLU A 119 -7.85 -1.31 11.99
CA GLU A 119 -8.99 -1.71 11.16
C GLU A 119 -8.71 -3.03 10.42
N GLY A 120 -7.50 -3.18 9.88
CA GLY A 120 -7.09 -4.41 9.22
C GLY A 120 -7.09 -5.63 10.15
N PHE A 121 -6.60 -5.46 11.39
CA PHE A 121 -6.65 -6.53 12.39
C PHE A 121 -8.07 -6.84 12.85
N LYS A 122 -8.92 -5.85 13.02
CA LYS A 122 -10.34 -6.05 13.39
C LYS A 122 -11.12 -6.79 12.30
N SER A 123 -10.80 -6.56 11.05
CA SER A 123 -11.42 -7.24 9.91
C SER A 123 -10.85 -8.64 9.64
N ALA A 124 -9.74 -9.01 10.27
CA ALA A 124 -9.04 -10.28 10.09
C ALA A 124 -9.77 -11.45 10.81
N GLU A 125 -10.95 -11.82 10.31
CA GLU A 125 -11.69 -12.99 10.81
C GLU A 125 -10.83 -14.27 10.68
N PRO A 126 -10.78 -15.16 11.70
CA PRO A 126 -9.94 -16.37 11.65
C PRO A 126 -10.19 -17.24 10.41
N ALA A 127 -11.45 -17.34 9.96
CA ALA A 127 -11.82 -18.09 8.77
C ALA A 127 -11.22 -17.49 7.49
N VAL A 128 -11.17 -16.16 7.39
CA VAL A 128 -10.60 -15.42 6.25
C VAL A 128 -9.09 -15.61 6.23
N VAL A 129 -8.43 -15.46 7.38
CA VAL A 129 -6.99 -15.67 7.53
C VAL A 129 -6.60 -17.10 7.15
N LYS A 130 -7.32 -18.10 7.65
CA LYS A 130 -7.09 -19.50 7.31
C LYS A 130 -7.23 -19.75 5.81
N ARG A 131 -8.31 -19.24 5.21
CA ARG A 131 -8.53 -19.38 3.77
C ARG A 131 -7.45 -18.73 2.94
N LEU A 132 -7.02 -17.53 3.31
CA LEU A 132 -5.91 -16.84 2.66
C LEU A 132 -4.61 -17.63 2.74
N GLN A 133 -4.29 -18.20 3.91
CA GLN A 133 -3.12 -19.05 4.10
C GLN A 133 -3.17 -20.30 3.20
N GLU A 134 -4.31 -20.97 3.10
CA GLU A 134 -4.50 -22.12 2.21
C GLU A 134 -4.23 -21.78 0.75
N VAL A 135 -4.73 -20.63 0.28
CA VAL A 135 -4.52 -20.17 -1.10
C VAL A 135 -3.05 -19.85 -1.36
N LEU A 136 -2.37 -19.18 -0.42
CA LEU A 136 -0.96 -18.81 -0.55
C LEU A 136 -0.01 -20.02 -0.47
N THR A 137 -0.33 -21.03 0.36
CA THR A 137 0.50 -22.24 0.51
C THR A 137 0.32 -23.22 -0.65
N ARG A 138 -0.89 -23.30 -1.23
CA ARG A 138 -1.16 -24.13 -2.43
C ARG A 138 -0.27 -23.77 -3.62
N ARG A 139 0.21 -22.54 -3.68
CA ARG A 139 1.11 -22.04 -4.73
C ARG A 139 2.56 -22.50 -4.59
N LYS A 140 2.99 -22.83 -3.36
CA LYS A 140 4.36 -23.31 -3.07
C LYS A 140 4.60 -24.79 -3.41
N GLY A 141 3.55 -25.57 -3.58
CA GLY A 141 3.64 -27.02 -3.87
C GLY A 141 3.58 -27.40 -5.33
N LYS A 142 3.61 -26.42 -6.27
CA LYS A 142 3.56 -26.66 -7.73
C LYS A 142 4.76 -26.05 -8.48
N SER A 143 5.88 -25.88 -7.81
CA SER A 143 7.16 -25.46 -8.43
C SER A 143 8.12 -26.63 -8.42
#